data_92d4dfb7e4d6c8d2f1f5fea0c6ba7355
#
_entry.id   92d4dfb7e4d6c8d2f1f5fea0c6ba7355
#
_cell.length_a   1.000
_cell.length_b   1.000
_cell.length_c   1.000
_cell.angle_alpha   90.00
_cell.angle_beta   90.00
_cell.angle_gamma   90.00
#
_symmetry.space_group_name_H-M   'P 1'
#
loop_
_entity.id
_entity.type
_entity.pdbx_description
1 polymer ?
#
loop_
_entity_poly.entity_id
_entity_poly.type
_entity_poly.pdbx_seq_one_letter_code
_entity_poly.pdbx_strand_id
1 'polypeptide(L)'
;AHHDGPFGPYRQSERKAIYAEYTQKLIDNGSAYYAFDTADEVEEMRERLIKSGNPSPKYDYITRQSMKNSLTLPEDEVKRRLEAGDPYVIRLNVPRNKTVKFEDEIRGVVSFETKGLDDQVLIKSDGMPTYHLANVVDDHLMQISHVIRGEEWLSSTPKHILLYEAFGWEPPVMAHLPLIMSPSGGKLSKRKAESEGIPVNTKDYISGHYEPEALVNFLAYLGWSPGDDSEIHSLEELCELFTLDRVSKGGAVFNHKKLLWYNEQYLRQQSDETIAARLRAMDGDLVDAMPEQNLVTAVGLLKERVSKIDELLEMGRFFFEDPQEVDPAAMKKWKEDSAELVGEYRKRVDAMPSSAFDATSLKSTLEEIVNERGIGFGKLMMPLRIAVTGQGFGPDLFESMAL
;
A
#
# COMPACT_ATOMS: atom_id res chain seq x y z
N ALA A 1 20.19 -13.81 -4.96
CA ALA A 1 20.18 -14.59 -3.72
C ALA A 1 18.77 -14.89 -3.21
N HIS A 2 17.79 -15.31 -4.02
CA HIS A 2 16.43 -15.59 -3.54
C HIS A 2 15.85 -16.86 -4.18
N HIS A 3 16.74 -17.77 -4.61
CA HIS A 3 16.34 -18.98 -5.31
C HIS A 3 16.75 -20.27 -4.59
N ASP A 4 17.38 -20.13 -3.43
CA ASP A 4 17.98 -21.24 -2.68
C ASP A 4 17.06 -21.67 -1.53
N GLY A 5 16.09 -22.48 -1.85
CA GLY A 5 15.19 -23.11 -0.88
C GLY A 5 14.90 -24.56 -1.27
N PRO A 6 14.34 -25.37 -0.35
CA PRO A 6 14.13 -26.79 -0.55
C PRO A 6 13.07 -27.15 -1.60
N PHE A 7 12.24 -26.17 -2.03
CA PHE A 7 11.09 -26.39 -2.91
C PHE A 7 11.26 -25.74 -4.30
N GLY A 8 12.48 -25.30 -4.64
CA GLY A 8 12.77 -24.69 -5.94
C GLY A 8 12.53 -25.60 -7.15
N PRO A 9 12.55 -25.04 -8.37
CA PRO A 9 12.66 -23.61 -8.68
C PRO A 9 11.42 -22.82 -8.29
N TYR A 10 11.59 -21.52 -7.93
CA TYR A 10 10.47 -20.68 -7.45
C TYR A 10 9.87 -19.75 -8.52
N ARG A 11 10.55 -19.55 -9.64
CA ARG A 11 10.02 -18.75 -10.74
C ARG A 11 9.08 -19.56 -11.60
N GLN A 12 7.88 -19.08 -11.85
CA GLN A 12 6.88 -19.74 -12.68
C GLN A 12 7.43 -20.11 -14.07
N SER A 13 8.24 -19.25 -14.69
CA SER A 13 8.88 -19.51 -15.99
C SER A 13 9.81 -20.74 -16.01
N GLU A 14 10.35 -21.13 -14.87
CA GLU A 14 11.27 -22.26 -14.71
C GLU A 14 10.54 -23.57 -14.36
N ARG A 15 9.22 -23.51 -14.12
CA ARG A 15 8.37 -24.60 -13.64
C ARG A 15 7.47 -25.23 -14.73
N LYS A 16 7.66 -24.86 -15.99
CA LYS A 16 6.79 -25.32 -17.11
C LYS A 16 6.64 -26.84 -17.16
N ALA A 17 7.72 -27.58 -16.96
CA ALA A 17 7.70 -29.03 -16.97
C ALA A 17 6.87 -29.62 -15.82
N ILE A 18 6.94 -29.00 -14.63
CA ILE A 18 6.14 -29.38 -13.46
C ILE A 18 4.65 -29.21 -13.77
N TYR A 19 4.26 -28.05 -14.29
CA TYR A 19 2.86 -27.81 -14.64
C TYR A 19 2.35 -28.77 -15.71
N ALA A 20 3.17 -29.12 -16.70
CA ALA A 20 2.82 -30.11 -17.73
C ALA A 20 2.56 -31.49 -17.12
N GLU A 21 3.41 -31.96 -16.20
CA GLU A 21 3.24 -33.22 -15.49
C GLU A 21 1.91 -33.29 -14.72
N TYR A 22 1.63 -32.26 -13.91
CA TYR A 22 0.39 -32.22 -13.12
C TYR A 22 -0.85 -32.00 -13.97
N THR A 23 -0.73 -31.29 -15.10
CA THR A 23 -1.82 -31.19 -16.07
C THR A 23 -2.16 -32.54 -16.69
N GLN A 24 -1.14 -33.34 -17.02
CA GLN A 24 -1.37 -34.70 -17.55
C GLN A 24 -2.15 -35.55 -16.55
N LYS A 25 -1.79 -35.50 -15.26
CA LYS A 25 -2.55 -36.22 -14.21
C LYS A 25 -4.04 -35.84 -14.19
N LEU A 26 -4.34 -34.54 -14.40
CA LEU A 26 -5.76 -34.07 -14.47
C LEU A 26 -6.47 -34.59 -15.74
N ILE A 27 -5.78 -34.70 -16.85
CA ILE A 27 -6.33 -35.26 -18.09
C ILE A 27 -6.59 -36.76 -17.91
N ASP A 28 -5.62 -37.50 -17.39
CA ASP A 28 -5.68 -38.93 -17.19
C ASP A 28 -6.81 -39.35 -16.24
N ASN A 29 -7.10 -38.54 -15.22
CA ASN A 29 -8.21 -38.82 -14.31
C ASN A 29 -9.55 -38.16 -14.73
N GLY A 30 -9.59 -37.50 -15.89
CA GLY A 30 -10.79 -36.88 -16.44
C GLY A 30 -11.22 -35.58 -15.83
N SER A 31 -10.36 -34.98 -14.96
CA SER A 31 -10.63 -33.68 -14.32
C SER A 31 -10.27 -32.49 -15.20
N ALA A 32 -9.54 -32.71 -16.30
CA ALA A 32 -9.25 -31.72 -17.31
C ALA A 32 -9.40 -32.32 -18.71
N TYR A 33 -9.49 -31.46 -19.73
CA TYR A 33 -9.69 -31.88 -21.11
C TYR A 33 -9.09 -30.89 -22.10
N TYR A 34 -8.74 -31.38 -23.31
CA TYR A 34 -8.28 -30.56 -24.43
C TYR A 34 -9.45 -29.82 -25.08
N ALA A 35 -9.30 -28.51 -25.31
CA ALA A 35 -10.25 -27.69 -26.05
C ALA A 35 -9.53 -27.04 -27.24
N PHE A 36 -10.07 -27.28 -28.45
CA PHE A 36 -9.49 -26.87 -29.73
C PHE A 36 -10.20 -25.67 -30.36
N ASP A 37 -11.13 -25.05 -29.64
CA ASP A 37 -11.82 -23.86 -30.10
C ASP A 37 -10.86 -22.68 -30.22
N THR A 38 -10.99 -21.95 -31.33
CA THR A 38 -10.28 -20.68 -31.52
C THR A 38 -10.88 -19.57 -30.65
N ALA A 39 -10.13 -18.48 -30.49
CA ALA A 39 -10.63 -17.30 -29.77
C ALA A 39 -11.92 -16.76 -30.40
N ASP A 40 -11.98 -16.73 -31.75
CA ASP A 40 -13.15 -16.26 -32.49
C ASP A 40 -14.38 -17.16 -32.27
N GLU A 41 -14.20 -18.47 -32.27
CA GLU A 41 -15.29 -19.42 -32.00
C GLU A 41 -15.82 -19.30 -30.57
N VAL A 42 -14.97 -19.04 -29.60
CA VAL A 42 -15.36 -18.77 -28.22
C VAL A 42 -16.15 -17.45 -28.14
N GLU A 43 -15.72 -16.41 -28.87
CA GLU A 43 -16.42 -15.13 -28.90
C GLU A 43 -17.77 -15.24 -29.62
N GLU A 44 -17.85 -15.94 -30.73
CA GLU A 44 -19.12 -16.23 -31.42
C GLU A 44 -20.13 -16.98 -30.50
N MET A 45 -19.63 -17.93 -29.71
CA MET A 45 -20.43 -18.62 -28.70
C MET A 45 -20.98 -17.64 -27.67
N ARG A 46 -20.13 -16.72 -27.15
CA ARG A 46 -20.54 -15.70 -26.19
C ARG A 46 -21.60 -14.75 -26.77
N GLU A 47 -21.35 -14.22 -27.95
CA GLU A 47 -22.32 -13.34 -28.62
C GLU A 47 -23.68 -14.02 -28.85
N ARG A 48 -23.68 -15.27 -29.28
CA ARG A 48 -24.89 -16.06 -29.47
C ARG A 48 -25.67 -16.18 -28.15
N LEU A 49 -24.98 -16.45 -27.04
CA LEU A 49 -25.63 -16.56 -25.73
C LEU A 49 -26.15 -15.19 -25.23
N ILE A 50 -25.45 -14.11 -25.47
CA ILE A 50 -25.92 -12.75 -25.14
C ILE A 50 -27.21 -12.45 -25.93
N LYS A 51 -27.21 -12.71 -27.24
CA LYS A 51 -28.37 -12.52 -28.11
C LYS A 51 -29.57 -13.37 -27.66
N SER A 52 -29.34 -14.53 -27.05
CA SER A 52 -30.38 -15.40 -26.48
C SER A 52 -30.83 -15.02 -25.05
N GLY A 53 -30.33 -13.88 -24.51
CA GLY A 53 -30.74 -13.37 -23.21
C GLY A 53 -29.90 -13.82 -22.02
N ASN A 54 -28.74 -14.44 -22.26
CA ASN A 54 -27.79 -14.75 -21.20
C ASN A 54 -26.82 -13.57 -20.98
N PRO A 55 -26.93 -12.79 -19.88
CA PRO A 55 -26.10 -11.59 -19.65
C PRO A 55 -24.64 -11.92 -19.25
N SER A 56 -24.35 -13.16 -18.92
CA SER A 56 -23.02 -13.59 -18.44
C SER A 56 -22.63 -14.95 -19.03
N PRO A 57 -22.34 -15.01 -20.35
CA PRO A 57 -22.03 -16.25 -21.04
C PRO A 57 -20.71 -16.84 -20.51
N LYS A 58 -20.70 -18.14 -20.28
CA LYS A 58 -19.56 -18.90 -19.79
C LYS A 58 -19.28 -20.08 -20.68
N TYR A 59 -18.04 -20.50 -20.75
CA TYR A 59 -17.67 -21.81 -21.27
C TYR A 59 -17.80 -22.81 -20.10
N ASP A 60 -18.95 -23.47 -20.01
CA ASP A 60 -19.36 -24.31 -18.88
C ASP A 60 -19.82 -25.71 -19.32
N TYR A 61 -20.35 -26.50 -18.41
CA TYR A 61 -20.84 -27.86 -18.66
C TYR A 61 -21.97 -27.95 -19.70
N ILE A 62 -22.67 -26.85 -20.00
CA ILE A 62 -23.71 -26.78 -21.07
C ILE A 62 -23.04 -26.41 -22.39
N THR A 63 -22.31 -25.30 -22.41
CA THR A 63 -21.76 -24.74 -23.64
C THR A 63 -20.68 -25.61 -24.25
N ARG A 64 -19.85 -26.30 -23.43
CA ARG A 64 -18.84 -27.24 -23.94
C ARG A 64 -19.40 -28.35 -24.79
N GLN A 65 -20.68 -28.71 -24.65
CA GLN A 65 -21.31 -29.78 -25.46
C GLN A 65 -21.44 -29.41 -26.94
N SER A 66 -21.42 -28.12 -27.27
CA SER A 66 -21.49 -27.61 -28.66
C SER A 66 -20.13 -27.07 -29.15
N MET A 67 -19.06 -27.28 -28.38
CA MET A 67 -17.73 -26.76 -28.66
C MET A 67 -16.75 -27.91 -29.02
N LYS A 68 -15.61 -27.57 -29.65
CA LYS A 68 -14.64 -28.54 -30.16
C LYS A 68 -13.65 -28.92 -29.04
N ASN A 69 -13.93 -30.00 -28.35
CA ASN A 69 -13.10 -30.45 -27.25
C ASN A 69 -13.04 -31.99 -27.14
N SER A 70 -12.12 -32.51 -26.34
CA SER A 70 -11.90 -33.96 -26.22
C SER A 70 -13.04 -34.72 -25.50
N LEU A 71 -14.04 -34.01 -24.94
CA LEU A 71 -15.23 -34.65 -24.39
C LEU A 71 -16.35 -34.81 -25.44
N THR A 72 -16.28 -34.10 -26.57
CA THR A 72 -17.31 -34.06 -27.61
C THR A 72 -16.81 -34.61 -28.95
N LEU A 73 -15.55 -34.51 -29.23
CA LEU A 73 -14.94 -35.04 -30.44
C LEU A 73 -14.64 -36.55 -30.30
N PRO A 74 -14.69 -37.36 -31.44
CA PRO A 74 -14.20 -38.71 -31.45
C PRO A 74 -12.72 -38.82 -31.03
N GLU A 75 -12.35 -39.91 -30.37
CA GLU A 75 -11.02 -40.10 -29.82
C GLU A 75 -9.91 -40.07 -30.89
N ASP A 76 -10.17 -40.67 -32.07
CA ASP A 76 -9.28 -40.65 -33.23
C ASP A 76 -9.05 -39.23 -33.77
N GLU A 77 -10.09 -38.40 -33.77
CA GLU A 77 -9.97 -37.00 -34.18
C GLU A 77 -9.15 -36.17 -33.14
N VAL A 78 -9.34 -36.40 -31.85
CA VAL A 78 -8.53 -35.79 -30.82
C VAL A 78 -7.06 -36.14 -30.97
N LYS A 79 -6.78 -37.44 -31.16
CA LYS A 79 -5.42 -37.94 -31.37
C LYS A 79 -4.78 -37.32 -32.61
N ARG A 80 -5.51 -37.32 -33.73
CA ARG A 80 -5.06 -36.70 -34.98
C ARG A 80 -4.67 -35.25 -34.81
N ARG A 81 -5.49 -34.44 -34.08
CA ARG A 81 -5.23 -33.02 -33.82
C ARG A 81 -3.98 -32.83 -32.97
N LEU A 82 -3.81 -33.61 -31.91
CA LEU A 82 -2.65 -33.55 -31.05
C LEU A 82 -1.36 -33.92 -31.82
N GLU A 83 -1.40 -34.96 -32.65
CA GLU A 83 -0.28 -35.38 -33.50
C GLU A 83 0.05 -34.36 -34.60
N ALA A 84 -0.96 -33.66 -35.12
CA ALA A 84 -0.80 -32.57 -36.09
C ALA A 84 -0.26 -31.28 -35.48
N GLY A 85 -0.24 -31.17 -34.15
CA GLY A 85 0.16 -29.97 -33.44
C GLY A 85 -0.88 -28.83 -33.52
N ASP A 86 -2.17 -29.18 -33.71
CA ASP A 86 -3.25 -28.17 -33.70
C ASP A 86 -3.23 -27.38 -32.38
N PRO A 87 -3.44 -26.07 -32.41
CA PRO A 87 -3.51 -25.26 -31.19
C PRO A 87 -4.63 -25.72 -30.27
N TYR A 88 -4.36 -25.82 -29.00
CA TYR A 88 -5.36 -26.13 -27.96
C TYR A 88 -5.08 -25.40 -26.66
N VAL A 89 -6.08 -25.35 -25.81
CA VAL A 89 -5.96 -25.03 -24.38
C VAL A 89 -6.44 -26.22 -23.56
N ILE A 90 -6.01 -26.31 -22.31
CA ILE A 90 -6.52 -27.33 -21.39
C ILE A 90 -7.46 -26.64 -20.39
N ARG A 91 -8.66 -27.20 -20.26
CA ARG A 91 -9.70 -26.66 -19.36
C ARG A 91 -10.00 -27.61 -18.22
N LEU A 92 -10.35 -27.03 -17.08
CA LEU A 92 -10.92 -27.76 -15.95
C LEU A 92 -12.28 -28.37 -16.38
N ASN A 93 -12.48 -29.64 -16.11
CA ASN A 93 -13.74 -30.31 -16.31
C ASN A 93 -14.61 -30.13 -15.06
N VAL A 94 -15.34 -29.04 -14.99
CA VAL A 94 -16.20 -28.73 -13.84
C VAL A 94 -17.35 -29.73 -13.77
N PRO A 95 -17.51 -30.47 -12.66
CA PRO A 95 -18.59 -31.46 -12.51
C PRO A 95 -19.96 -30.78 -12.46
N ARG A 96 -20.95 -31.41 -13.11
CA ARG A 96 -22.33 -30.93 -13.07
C ARG A 96 -22.98 -31.26 -11.73
N ASN A 97 -23.78 -30.34 -11.21
CA ASN A 97 -24.63 -30.56 -10.01
C ASN A 97 -23.87 -30.97 -8.74
N LYS A 98 -22.71 -30.37 -8.51
CA LYS A 98 -21.94 -30.53 -7.27
C LYS A 98 -21.98 -29.24 -6.47
N THR A 99 -22.04 -29.35 -5.15
CA THR A 99 -21.83 -28.25 -4.22
C THR A 99 -20.39 -28.34 -3.71
N VAL A 100 -19.58 -27.32 -3.96
CA VAL A 100 -18.22 -27.17 -3.41
C VAL A 100 -18.33 -26.40 -2.11
N LYS A 101 -17.85 -26.98 -1.02
CA LYS A 101 -17.81 -26.34 0.30
C LYS A 101 -16.36 -26.31 0.81
N PHE A 102 -15.99 -25.21 1.45
CA PHE A 102 -14.72 -25.09 2.15
C PHE A 102 -14.89 -24.16 3.35
N GLU A 103 -14.01 -24.28 4.31
CA GLU A 103 -13.91 -23.37 5.45
C GLU A 103 -12.90 -22.28 5.14
N ASP A 104 -13.27 -21.04 5.45
CA ASP A 104 -12.42 -19.85 5.34
C ASP A 104 -12.31 -19.23 6.73
N GLU A 105 -11.08 -19.01 7.19
CA GLU A 105 -10.82 -18.52 8.56
C GLU A 105 -11.54 -17.19 8.87
N ILE A 106 -11.74 -16.37 7.86
CA ILE A 106 -12.37 -15.06 8.04
C ILE A 106 -13.87 -15.12 7.72
N ARG A 107 -14.24 -15.81 6.62
CA ARG A 107 -15.63 -15.84 6.10
C ARG A 107 -16.47 -16.95 6.71
N GLY A 108 -15.83 -17.94 7.34
CA GLY A 108 -16.48 -19.16 7.82
C GLY A 108 -16.78 -20.12 6.66
N VAL A 109 -17.81 -20.96 6.82
CA VAL A 109 -18.19 -21.94 5.78
C VAL A 109 -18.72 -21.24 4.55
N VAL A 110 -18.05 -21.45 3.42
CA VAL A 110 -18.42 -20.91 2.09
C VAL A 110 -18.87 -22.05 1.17
N SER A 111 -19.91 -21.81 0.40
CA SER A 111 -20.54 -22.82 -0.45
C SER A 111 -20.86 -22.25 -1.84
N PHE A 112 -20.51 -23.02 -2.89
CA PHE A 112 -20.80 -22.66 -4.28
C PHE A 112 -21.39 -23.84 -5.03
N GLU A 113 -22.41 -23.56 -5.83
CA GLU A 113 -22.94 -24.54 -6.79
C GLU A 113 -22.11 -24.53 -8.07
N THR A 114 -21.66 -25.70 -8.52
CA THR A 114 -20.81 -25.83 -9.74
C THR A 114 -21.49 -25.38 -11.01
N LYS A 115 -22.83 -25.38 -11.05
CA LYS A 115 -23.60 -24.83 -12.18
C LYS A 115 -23.32 -23.34 -12.47
N GLY A 116 -22.79 -22.62 -11.49
CA GLY A 116 -22.36 -21.23 -11.63
C GLY A 116 -20.92 -21.05 -12.09
N LEU A 117 -20.14 -22.12 -12.19
CA LEU A 117 -18.72 -22.07 -12.56
C LEU A 117 -18.51 -22.29 -14.06
N ASP A 118 -17.47 -21.69 -14.61
CA ASP A 118 -16.97 -21.94 -15.97
C ASP A 118 -15.84 -23.00 -15.93
N ASP A 119 -15.67 -23.67 -17.05
CA ASP A 119 -14.55 -24.58 -17.29
C ASP A 119 -13.28 -23.75 -17.54
N GLN A 120 -12.65 -23.34 -16.46
CA GLN A 120 -11.50 -22.45 -16.45
C GLN A 120 -10.35 -23.00 -17.29
N VAL A 121 -9.73 -22.15 -18.12
CA VAL A 121 -8.46 -22.51 -18.79
C VAL A 121 -7.38 -22.72 -17.72
N LEU A 122 -6.79 -23.88 -17.71
CA LEU A 122 -5.69 -24.27 -16.84
C LEU A 122 -4.33 -24.05 -17.53
N ILE A 123 -4.21 -24.50 -18.80
CA ILE A 123 -3.03 -24.29 -19.63
C ILE A 123 -3.43 -23.52 -20.88
N LYS A 124 -2.68 -22.47 -21.17
CA LYS A 124 -2.81 -21.66 -22.38
C LYS A 124 -2.17 -22.34 -23.59
N SER A 125 -2.47 -21.87 -24.80
CA SER A 125 -1.92 -22.41 -26.05
C SER A 125 -0.37 -22.31 -26.15
N ASP A 126 0.27 -21.44 -25.39
CA ASP A 126 1.73 -21.34 -25.27
C ASP A 126 2.34 -22.40 -24.33
N GLY A 127 1.50 -23.25 -23.74
CA GLY A 127 1.89 -24.29 -22.78
C GLY A 127 2.16 -23.76 -21.36
N MET A 128 1.92 -22.48 -21.08
CA MET A 128 2.04 -21.92 -19.75
C MET A 128 0.73 -22.01 -18.97
N PRO A 129 0.78 -22.26 -17.66
CA PRO A 129 -0.43 -22.31 -16.84
C PRO A 129 -1.05 -20.93 -16.70
N THR A 130 -2.36 -20.93 -16.45
CA THR A 130 -3.01 -19.78 -15.84
C THR A 130 -2.74 -19.76 -14.34
N TYR A 131 -3.04 -18.64 -13.70
CA TYR A 131 -2.93 -18.51 -12.25
C TYR A 131 -3.63 -19.65 -11.49
N HIS A 132 -4.79 -20.09 -11.96
CA HIS A 132 -5.61 -21.08 -11.27
C HIS A 132 -4.94 -22.46 -11.12
N LEU A 133 -4.22 -22.92 -12.11
CA LEU A 133 -3.45 -24.17 -11.99
C LEU A 133 -2.13 -23.92 -11.26
N ALA A 134 -1.43 -22.84 -11.65
CA ALA A 134 -0.11 -22.57 -11.11
C ALA A 134 -0.12 -22.43 -9.58
N ASN A 135 -1.07 -21.65 -9.02
CA ASN A 135 -1.12 -21.47 -7.58
C ASN A 135 -1.40 -22.77 -6.82
N VAL A 136 -2.32 -23.61 -7.28
CA VAL A 136 -2.64 -24.89 -6.61
C VAL A 136 -1.44 -25.83 -6.61
N VAL A 137 -0.76 -25.97 -7.76
CA VAL A 137 0.43 -26.82 -7.89
C VAL A 137 1.59 -26.28 -7.08
N ASP A 138 1.82 -24.97 -7.12
CA ASP A 138 2.91 -24.31 -6.41
C ASP A 138 2.67 -24.33 -4.89
N ASP A 139 1.48 -24.00 -4.44
CA ASP A 139 1.12 -24.01 -3.01
C ASP A 139 1.30 -25.40 -2.41
N HIS A 140 0.88 -26.46 -3.12
CA HIS A 140 1.09 -27.82 -2.66
C HIS A 140 2.57 -28.22 -2.63
N LEU A 141 3.31 -28.01 -3.73
CA LEU A 141 4.71 -28.41 -3.83
C LEU A 141 5.65 -27.58 -2.95
N MET A 142 5.30 -26.34 -2.68
CA MET A 142 6.03 -25.43 -1.79
C MET A 142 5.56 -25.54 -0.33
N GLN A 143 4.61 -26.44 -0.03
CA GLN A 143 4.09 -26.71 1.31
C GLN A 143 3.50 -25.44 1.98
N ILE A 144 2.75 -24.64 1.22
CA ILE A 144 2.05 -23.47 1.75
C ILE A 144 0.96 -23.94 2.71
N SER A 145 1.02 -23.44 3.94
CA SER A 145 0.07 -23.79 4.99
C SER A 145 -1.20 -22.94 4.96
N HIS A 146 -1.07 -21.67 4.58
CA HIS A 146 -2.18 -20.69 4.58
C HIS A 146 -2.14 -19.87 3.29
N VAL A 147 -3.30 -19.73 2.64
CA VAL A 147 -3.50 -18.81 1.51
C VAL A 147 -4.29 -17.61 2.01
N ILE A 148 -3.58 -16.51 2.23
CA ILE A 148 -4.15 -15.23 2.69
C ILE A 148 -4.18 -14.27 1.51
N ARG A 149 -5.39 -13.83 1.08
CA ARG A 149 -5.54 -12.97 -0.11
C ARG A 149 -6.82 -12.15 -0.05
N GLY A 150 -6.99 -11.21 -0.96
CA GLY A 150 -8.20 -10.37 -1.05
C GLY A 150 -9.45 -11.17 -1.43
N GLU A 151 -10.60 -10.76 -0.93
CA GLU A 151 -11.89 -11.43 -1.15
C GLU A 151 -12.35 -11.43 -2.62
N GLU A 152 -11.74 -10.64 -3.50
CA GLU A 152 -11.99 -10.71 -4.95
C GLU A 152 -11.68 -12.09 -5.54
N TRP A 153 -10.85 -12.86 -4.87
CA TRP A 153 -10.49 -14.23 -5.27
C TRP A 153 -11.44 -15.30 -4.72
N LEU A 154 -12.37 -14.92 -3.82
CA LEU A 154 -13.31 -15.86 -3.20
C LEU A 154 -14.15 -16.61 -4.24
N SER A 155 -14.59 -15.93 -5.31
CA SER A 155 -15.34 -16.53 -6.41
C SER A 155 -14.56 -17.54 -7.25
N SER A 156 -13.22 -17.49 -7.21
CA SER A 156 -12.33 -18.44 -7.89
C SER A 156 -11.98 -19.64 -7.02
N THR A 157 -12.10 -19.51 -5.71
CA THR A 157 -11.71 -20.56 -4.74
C THR A 157 -12.40 -21.93 -5.01
N PRO A 158 -13.69 -22.02 -5.38
CA PRO A 158 -14.28 -23.33 -5.66
C PRO A 158 -13.59 -24.08 -6.79
N LYS A 159 -12.99 -23.40 -7.79
CA LYS A 159 -12.20 -24.04 -8.84
C LYS A 159 -10.88 -24.58 -8.29
N HIS A 160 -10.27 -23.88 -7.35
CA HIS A 160 -9.04 -24.33 -6.67
C HIS A 160 -9.34 -25.56 -5.79
N ILE A 161 -10.44 -25.56 -5.05
CA ILE A 161 -10.88 -26.73 -4.26
C ILE A 161 -11.11 -27.94 -5.16
N LEU A 162 -11.77 -27.76 -6.33
CA LEU A 162 -11.94 -28.84 -7.32
C LEU A 162 -10.59 -29.37 -7.83
N LEU A 163 -9.56 -28.54 -8.00
CA LEU A 163 -8.22 -28.95 -8.37
C LEU A 163 -7.53 -29.75 -7.25
N TYR A 164 -7.61 -29.28 -6.01
CA TYR A 164 -7.10 -30.03 -4.82
C TYR A 164 -7.76 -31.42 -4.74
N GLU A 165 -9.08 -31.48 -4.87
CA GLU A 165 -9.82 -32.75 -4.88
C GLU A 165 -9.38 -33.66 -6.04
N ALA A 166 -9.20 -33.09 -7.25
CA ALA A 166 -8.79 -33.85 -8.44
C ALA A 166 -7.38 -34.43 -8.31
N PHE A 167 -6.51 -33.77 -7.59
CA PHE A 167 -5.16 -34.28 -7.27
C PHE A 167 -5.15 -35.20 -6.06
N GLY A 168 -6.23 -35.29 -5.28
CA GLY A 168 -6.28 -36.01 -4.01
C GLY A 168 -5.47 -35.33 -2.90
N TRP A 169 -5.35 -34.01 -2.96
CA TRP A 169 -4.63 -33.20 -1.99
C TRP A 169 -5.55 -32.50 -1.00
N GLU A 170 -5.09 -32.32 0.23
CA GLU A 170 -5.73 -31.43 1.17
C GLU A 170 -5.42 -29.99 0.81
N PRO A 171 -6.42 -29.09 0.75
CA PRO A 171 -6.17 -27.67 0.51
C PRO A 171 -5.50 -27.00 1.72
N PRO A 172 -4.71 -25.94 1.52
CA PRO A 172 -4.23 -25.12 2.61
C PRO A 172 -5.39 -24.38 3.32
N VAL A 173 -5.13 -23.85 4.49
CA VAL A 173 -6.07 -22.96 5.18
C VAL A 173 -6.35 -21.74 4.32
N MET A 174 -7.61 -21.43 4.06
CA MET A 174 -8.04 -20.28 3.25
C MET A 174 -8.42 -19.11 4.15
N ALA A 175 -7.95 -17.91 3.81
CA ALA A 175 -8.31 -16.67 4.50
C ALA A 175 -8.50 -15.54 3.50
N HIS A 176 -9.74 -15.12 3.28
CA HIS A 176 -10.07 -14.05 2.33
C HIS A 176 -10.30 -12.72 3.07
N LEU A 177 -9.28 -11.85 2.99
CA LEU A 177 -9.27 -10.52 3.58
C LEU A 177 -10.31 -9.61 2.91
N PRO A 178 -10.93 -8.68 3.66
CA PRO A 178 -11.85 -7.70 3.10
C PRO A 178 -11.16 -6.77 2.10
N LEU A 179 -11.95 -6.18 1.19
CA LEU A 179 -11.43 -5.16 0.27
C LEU A 179 -11.04 -3.89 1.02
N ILE A 180 -9.96 -3.26 0.56
CA ILE A 180 -9.65 -1.89 0.94
C ILE A 180 -10.57 -0.96 0.14
N MET A 181 -11.30 -0.12 0.87
CA MET A 181 -12.29 0.80 0.32
C MET A 181 -11.72 2.21 0.19
N SER A 182 -12.13 2.91 -0.85
CA SER A 182 -11.80 4.32 -1.01
C SER A 182 -12.62 5.19 -0.01
N PRO A 183 -12.06 6.31 0.48
CA PRO A 183 -12.80 7.30 1.24
C PRO A 183 -14.07 7.81 0.54
N SER A 184 -14.07 7.90 -0.79
CA SER A 184 -15.25 8.29 -1.60
C SER A 184 -16.20 7.13 -1.88
N GLY A 185 -15.99 5.95 -1.28
CA GLY A 185 -16.81 4.75 -1.45
C GLY A 185 -16.34 3.82 -2.57
N GLY A 186 -16.73 2.54 -2.48
CA GLY A 186 -16.34 1.48 -3.40
C GLY A 186 -14.89 1.01 -3.22
N LYS A 187 -14.50 -0.03 -3.97
CA LYS A 187 -13.13 -0.61 -3.90
C LYS A 187 -12.07 0.43 -4.27
N LEU A 188 -10.99 0.52 -3.47
CA LEU A 188 -9.81 1.33 -3.77
C LEU A 188 -9.00 0.66 -4.89
N SER A 189 -9.30 1.01 -6.15
CA SER A 189 -8.51 0.60 -7.30
C SER A 189 -7.31 1.54 -7.49
N LYS A 190 -6.26 1.10 -8.20
CA LYS A 190 -5.09 1.94 -8.51
C LYS A 190 -5.49 3.29 -9.11
N ARG A 191 -6.33 3.28 -10.15
CA ARG A 191 -6.83 4.50 -10.80
C ARG A 191 -7.58 5.43 -9.84
N LYS A 192 -8.35 4.85 -8.91
CA LYS A 192 -9.10 5.63 -7.94
C LYS A 192 -8.19 6.23 -6.88
N ALA A 193 -7.23 5.47 -6.38
CA ALA A 193 -6.22 5.93 -5.45
C ALA A 193 -5.41 7.10 -6.02
N GLU A 194 -4.94 6.99 -7.27
CA GLU A 194 -4.26 8.09 -7.99
C GLU A 194 -5.12 9.36 -8.05
N SER A 195 -6.41 9.23 -8.37
CA SER A 195 -7.33 10.39 -8.43
C SER A 195 -7.62 11.02 -7.07
N GLU A 196 -7.42 10.28 -5.97
CA GLU A 196 -7.61 10.73 -4.59
C GLU A 196 -6.28 11.13 -3.90
N GLY A 197 -5.16 11.11 -4.63
CA GLY A 197 -3.83 11.42 -4.08
C GLY A 197 -3.33 10.39 -3.07
N ILE A 198 -3.83 9.16 -3.14
CA ILE A 198 -3.42 8.07 -2.25
C ILE A 198 -2.27 7.30 -2.92
N PRO A 199 -1.11 7.16 -2.26
CA PRO A 199 -0.01 6.37 -2.78
C PRO A 199 -0.42 4.91 -3.01
N VAL A 200 0.03 4.32 -4.13
CA VAL A 200 -0.36 2.95 -4.52
C VAL A 200 0.82 1.99 -4.52
N ASN A 201 1.98 2.46 -4.95
CA ASN A 201 3.16 1.62 -5.07
C ASN A 201 4.09 1.87 -3.88
N THR A 202 4.87 0.87 -3.50
CA THR A 202 5.90 1.03 -2.45
C THR A 202 6.83 2.21 -2.72
N LYS A 203 7.17 2.47 -3.99
CA LYS A 203 8.00 3.62 -4.38
C LYS A 203 7.37 4.96 -4.00
N ASP A 204 6.06 5.08 -4.07
CA ASP A 204 5.35 6.34 -3.76
C ASP A 204 5.44 6.64 -2.25
N TYR A 205 5.40 5.61 -1.40
CA TYR A 205 5.61 5.75 0.04
C TYR A 205 7.06 6.10 0.37
N ILE A 206 8.04 5.45 -0.29
CA ILE A 206 9.47 5.76 -0.11
C ILE A 206 9.77 7.19 -0.53
N SER A 207 9.35 7.60 -1.73
CA SER A 207 9.57 8.97 -2.24
C SER A 207 8.74 10.02 -1.50
N GLY A 208 7.64 9.62 -0.88
CA GLY A 208 6.82 10.46 -0.01
C GLY A 208 7.29 10.51 1.45
N HIS A 209 8.45 9.95 1.74
CA HIS A 209 9.11 9.98 3.05
C HIS A 209 8.25 9.45 4.22
N TYR A 210 7.46 8.39 3.95
CA TYR A 210 6.75 7.69 5.01
C TYR A 210 7.69 6.79 5.80
N GLU A 211 7.51 6.74 7.11
CA GLU A 211 8.22 5.82 7.99
C GLU A 211 7.74 4.38 7.71
N PRO A 212 8.65 3.43 7.41
CA PRO A 212 8.25 2.05 7.11
C PRO A 212 7.42 1.40 8.20
N GLU A 213 7.80 1.60 9.46
CA GLU A 213 7.11 1.06 10.63
C GLU A 213 5.70 1.64 10.77
N ALA A 214 5.53 2.94 10.51
CA ALA A 214 4.23 3.60 10.50
C ALA A 214 3.30 3.00 9.44
N LEU A 215 3.83 2.76 8.24
CA LEU A 215 3.08 2.16 7.14
C LEU A 215 2.67 0.73 7.47
N VAL A 216 3.58 -0.08 8.01
CA VAL A 216 3.29 -1.47 8.41
C VAL A 216 2.22 -1.51 9.49
N ASN A 217 2.35 -0.69 10.53
CA ASN A 217 1.35 -0.62 11.61
C ASN A 217 -0.01 -0.17 11.08
N PHE A 218 -0.05 0.88 10.25
CA PHE A 218 -1.29 1.35 9.62
C PHE A 218 -1.95 0.26 8.75
N LEU A 219 -1.16 -0.46 7.93
CA LEU A 219 -1.67 -1.53 7.08
C LEU A 219 -2.20 -2.72 7.89
N ALA A 220 -1.56 -3.06 9.01
CA ALA A 220 -2.05 -4.09 9.91
C ALA A 220 -3.45 -3.76 10.45
N TYR A 221 -3.70 -2.49 10.77
CA TYR A 221 -4.99 -2.01 11.26
C TYR A 221 -6.06 -1.82 10.17
N LEU A 222 -5.72 -2.03 8.89
CA LEU A 222 -6.71 -2.02 7.82
C LEU A 222 -7.55 -3.30 7.82
N GLY A 223 -8.55 -3.32 8.68
CA GLY A 223 -9.48 -4.44 8.82
C GLY A 223 -9.10 -5.45 9.89
N TRP A 224 -8.15 -5.13 10.77
CA TRP A 224 -7.78 -5.91 11.95
C TRP A 224 -7.62 -4.99 13.17
N SER A 225 -7.73 -5.57 14.37
CA SER A 225 -7.49 -4.88 15.65
C SER A 225 -7.05 -5.89 16.72
N PRO A 226 -6.11 -5.54 17.62
CA PRO A 226 -5.70 -6.40 18.74
C PRO A 226 -6.81 -6.59 19.79
N GLY A 227 -7.87 -5.77 19.75
CA GLY A 227 -9.01 -5.87 20.64
C GLY A 227 -8.90 -5.02 21.91
N ASP A 228 -7.91 -4.16 21.97
CA ASP A 228 -7.74 -3.10 22.99
C ASP A 228 -7.64 -1.73 22.30
N ASP A 229 -7.35 -0.67 23.08
CA ASP A 229 -7.25 0.70 22.59
C ASP A 229 -5.83 1.08 22.15
N SER A 230 -4.88 0.13 22.17
CA SER A 230 -3.52 0.38 21.69
C SER A 230 -3.50 0.50 20.17
N GLU A 231 -2.71 1.45 19.66
CA GLU A 231 -2.64 1.70 18.22
C GLU A 231 -1.20 1.69 17.68
N ILE A 232 -0.20 1.95 18.51
CA ILE A 232 1.20 2.02 18.09
C ILE A 232 1.95 0.77 18.57
N HIS A 233 2.48 0.01 17.62
CA HIS A 233 3.15 -1.26 17.89
C HIS A 233 4.40 -1.43 17.03
N SER A 234 5.45 -1.97 17.59
CA SER A 234 6.58 -2.47 16.81
C SER A 234 6.14 -3.63 15.89
N LEU A 235 6.97 -3.97 14.91
CA LEU A 235 6.72 -5.12 14.04
C LEU A 235 6.66 -6.43 14.84
N GLU A 236 7.53 -6.57 15.85
CA GLU A 236 7.58 -7.72 16.75
C GLU A 236 6.27 -7.86 17.52
N GLU A 237 5.79 -6.78 18.13
CA GLU A 237 4.51 -6.76 18.85
C GLU A 237 3.34 -7.08 17.91
N LEU A 238 3.32 -6.53 16.68
CA LEU A 238 2.31 -6.87 15.69
C LEU A 238 2.33 -8.36 15.33
N CYS A 239 3.51 -8.98 15.21
CA CYS A 239 3.64 -10.40 14.94
C CYS A 239 3.11 -11.27 16.09
N GLU A 240 3.24 -10.82 17.34
CA GLU A 240 2.73 -11.53 18.52
C GLU A 240 1.21 -11.37 18.69
N LEU A 241 0.67 -10.21 18.34
CA LEU A 241 -0.73 -9.86 18.52
C LEU A 241 -1.64 -10.33 17.38
N PHE A 242 -1.08 -10.44 16.16
CA PHE A 242 -1.87 -10.69 14.95
C PHE A 242 -2.46 -12.09 14.93
N THR A 243 -3.78 -12.15 14.75
CA THR A 243 -4.53 -13.40 14.55
C THR A 243 -5.59 -13.22 13.47
N LEU A 244 -5.87 -14.24 12.66
CA LEU A 244 -6.84 -14.19 11.57
C LEU A 244 -8.29 -14.07 12.06
N ASP A 245 -8.61 -14.62 13.23
CA ASP A 245 -9.95 -14.58 13.83
C ASP A 245 -10.40 -13.15 14.19
N ARG A 246 -9.46 -12.21 14.36
CA ARG A 246 -9.74 -10.80 14.61
C ARG A 246 -9.83 -9.95 13.35
N VAL A 247 -9.65 -10.54 12.17
CA VAL A 247 -9.82 -9.82 10.91
C VAL A 247 -11.30 -9.55 10.65
N SER A 248 -11.63 -8.31 10.40
CA SER A 248 -13.00 -7.86 10.07
C SER A 248 -13.50 -8.51 8.78
N LYS A 249 -14.79 -8.85 8.74
CA LYS A 249 -15.46 -9.29 7.49
C LYS A 249 -15.83 -8.13 6.57
N GLY A 250 -15.94 -6.92 7.11
CA GLY A 250 -16.28 -5.71 6.34
C GLY A 250 -15.08 -5.05 5.71
N GLY A 251 -15.28 -4.34 4.59
CA GLY A 251 -14.22 -3.56 3.94
C GLY A 251 -13.66 -2.47 4.85
N ALA A 252 -12.34 -2.30 4.85
CA ALA A 252 -11.65 -1.26 5.60
C ALA A 252 -11.43 -0.03 4.73
N VAL A 253 -11.84 1.15 5.20
CA VAL A 253 -11.65 2.41 4.48
C VAL A 253 -10.21 2.91 4.66
N PHE A 254 -9.51 3.17 3.55
CA PHE A 254 -8.19 3.76 3.59
C PHE A 254 -8.27 5.21 4.07
N ASN A 255 -7.82 5.50 5.28
CA ASN A 255 -7.82 6.84 5.86
C ASN A 255 -6.41 7.43 5.81
N HIS A 256 -6.14 8.27 4.79
CA HIS A 256 -4.83 8.91 4.62
C HIS A 256 -4.44 9.80 5.80
N LYS A 257 -5.40 10.49 6.45
CA LYS A 257 -5.11 11.29 7.65
C LYS A 257 -4.65 10.42 8.82
N LYS A 258 -5.23 9.22 8.94
CA LYS A 258 -4.80 8.28 9.98
C LYS A 258 -3.39 7.74 9.69
N LEU A 259 -3.05 7.49 8.42
CA LEU A 259 -1.68 7.12 8.03
C LEU A 259 -0.67 8.23 8.37
N LEU A 260 -0.98 9.50 8.08
CA LEU A 260 -0.13 10.62 8.46
C LEU A 260 0.02 10.73 9.98
N TRP A 261 -1.05 10.50 10.73
CA TRP A 261 -0.98 10.44 12.19
C TRP A 261 -0.06 9.31 12.69
N TYR A 262 -0.12 8.10 12.10
CA TYR A 262 0.84 7.04 12.42
C TYR A 262 2.27 7.51 12.12
N ASN A 263 2.49 8.10 10.94
CA ASN A 263 3.79 8.59 10.54
C ASN A 263 4.37 9.60 11.52
N GLU A 264 3.55 10.55 11.97
CA GLU A 264 3.87 11.53 12.99
C GLU A 264 4.29 10.87 14.31
N GLN A 265 3.56 9.85 14.79
CA GLN A 265 3.90 9.15 16.03
C GLN A 265 5.26 8.44 15.95
N TYR A 266 5.54 7.75 14.83
CA TYR A 266 6.82 7.06 14.64
C TYR A 266 7.99 8.02 14.43
N LEU A 267 7.78 9.14 13.74
CA LEU A 267 8.79 10.19 13.60
C LEU A 267 9.16 10.79 14.96
N ARG A 268 8.19 11.08 15.82
CA ARG A 268 8.40 11.63 17.17
C ARG A 268 9.15 10.69 18.11
N GLN A 269 9.05 9.37 17.91
CA GLN A 269 9.79 8.39 18.71
C GLN A 269 11.28 8.33 18.36
N GLN A 270 11.69 8.84 17.19
CA GLN A 270 13.10 8.88 16.82
C GLN A 270 13.82 9.99 17.60
N SER A 271 15.11 9.77 17.92
CA SER A 271 15.91 10.82 18.53
C SER A 271 16.19 11.96 17.53
N ASP A 272 16.39 13.16 18.05
CA ASP A 272 16.67 14.33 17.23
C ASP A 272 17.97 14.17 16.43
N GLU A 273 18.97 13.48 17.00
CA GLU A 273 20.22 13.13 16.32
C GLU A 273 19.98 12.20 15.11
N THR A 274 19.10 11.20 15.27
CA THR A 274 18.76 10.28 14.17
C THR A 274 18.10 11.04 13.04
N ILE A 275 17.15 11.91 13.36
CA ILE A 275 16.45 12.72 12.35
C ILE A 275 17.44 13.70 11.69
N ALA A 276 18.31 14.36 12.46
CA ALA A 276 19.33 15.27 11.92
C ALA A 276 20.28 14.57 10.93
N ALA A 277 20.75 13.37 11.26
CA ALA A 277 21.56 12.56 10.36
C ALA A 277 20.82 12.19 9.05
N ARG A 278 19.51 11.88 9.14
CA ARG A 278 18.67 11.60 7.98
C ARG A 278 18.48 12.85 7.11
N LEU A 279 18.27 14.02 7.70
CA LEU A 279 18.14 15.28 6.94
C LEU A 279 19.43 15.58 6.16
N ARG A 280 20.62 15.36 6.75
CA ARG A 280 21.91 15.49 6.03
C ARG A 280 21.98 14.52 4.83
N ALA A 281 21.50 13.31 5.00
CA ALA A 281 21.49 12.32 3.91
C ALA A 281 20.47 12.66 2.80
N MET A 282 19.43 13.44 3.13
CA MET A 282 18.41 13.85 2.16
C MET A 282 18.83 15.09 1.36
N ASP A 283 19.35 16.11 2.02
CA ASP A 283 19.75 17.38 1.41
C ASP A 283 20.96 17.98 2.15
N GLY A 284 22.13 17.35 1.97
CA GLY A 284 23.38 17.81 2.56
C GLY A 284 23.75 19.21 2.11
N ASP A 285 23.52 19.55 0.85
CA ASP A 285 23.86 20.88 0.31
C ASP A 285 23.16 22.00 1.08
N LEU A 286 21.94 21.78 1.54
CA LEU A 286 21.17 22.76 2.31
C LEU A 286 21.63 22.81 3.79
N VAL A 287 21.88 21.67 4.42
CA VAL A 287 22.01 21.59 5.88
C VAL A 287 23.47 21.51 6.38
N ASP A 288 24.44 21.22 5.52
CA ASP A 288 25.85 20.97 5.91
C ASP A 288 26.56 22.19 6.48
N ALA A 289 26.10 23.40 6.17
CA ALA A 289 26.64 24.64 6.74
C ALA A 289 26.29 24.81 8.22
N MET A 290 25.24 24.13 8.72
CA MET A 290 24.81 24.24 10.11
C MET A 290 25.62 23.26 11.00
N PRO A 291 26.14 23.72 12.16
CA PRO A 291 26.76 22.83 13.14
C PRO A 291 25.80 21.71 13.59
N GLU A 292 26.34 20.51 13.83
CA GLU A 292 25.54 19.33 14.20
C GLU A 292 24.61 19.59 15.38
N GLN A 293 25.12 20.20 16.44
CA GLN A 293 24.32 20.49 17.65
C GLN A 293 23.15 21.44 17.36
N ASN A 294 23.35 22.41 16.46
CA ASN A 294 22.29 23.35 16.07
C ASN A 294 21.23 22.65 15.23
N LEU A 295 21.63 21.76 14.32
CA LEU A 295 20.69 20.97 13.52
C LEU A 295 19.82 20.06 14.41
N VAL A 296 20.44 19.38 15.39
CA VAL A 296 19.70 18.57 16.38
C VAL A 296 18.72 19.43 17.16
N THR A 297 19.11 20.61 17.61
CA THR A 297 18.21 21.53 18.31
C THR A 297 17.07 22.02 17.40
N ALA A 298 17.35 22.37 16.15
CA ALA A 298 16.34 22.76 15.16
C ALA A 298 15.32 21.65 14.91
N VAL A 299 15.78 20.39 14.79
CA VAL A 299 14.89 19.22 14.70
C VAL A 299 13.97 19.13 15.92
N GLY A 300 14.50 19.26 17.14
CA GLY A 300 13.71 19.23 18.36
C GLY A 300 12.61 20.31 18.41
N LEU A 301 12.90 21.50 17.86
CA LEU A 301 11.92 22.60 17.77
C LEU A 301 10.80 22.34 16.76
N LEU A 302 11.05 21.54 15.74
CA LEU A 302 10.15 21.35 14.61
C LEU A 302 9.41 20.00 14.62
N LYS A 303 10.00 18.92 15.11
CA LYS A 303 9.53 17.54 14.94
C LYS A 303 8.10 17.30 15.42
N GLU A 304 7.66 18.03 16.46
CA GLU A 304 6.27 17.95 16.98
C GLU A 304 5.22 18.60 16.07
N ARG A 305 5.64 19.25 14.98
CA ARG A 305 4.78 20.08 14.12
C ARG A 305 4.62 19.52 12.71
N VAL A 306 5.29 18.43 12.41
CA VAL A 306 5.33 17.84 11.08
C VAL A 306 4.85 16.39 11.13
N SER A 307 4.32 15.93 10.01
CA SER A 307 3.91 14.54 9.86
C SER A 307 4.93 13.69 9.11
N LYS A 308 5.85 14.33 8.38
CA LYS A 308 6.90 13.64 7.60
C LYS A 308 8.23 14.37 7.73
N ILE A 309 9.32 13.64 7.51
CA ILE A 309 10.67 14.17 7.69
C ILE A 309 11.04 15.29 6.70
N ASP A 310 10.55 15.24 5.46
CA ASP A 310 10.76 16.28 4.45
C ASP A 310 10.12 17.61 4.82
N GLU A 311 9.01 17.59 5.55
CA GLU A 311 8.35 18.79 6.05
C GLU A 311 9.23 19.58 7.05
N LEU A 312 10.21 18.93 7.69
CA LEU A 312 11.19 19.60 8.56
C LEU A 312 12.05 20.59 7.76
N LEU A 313 12.50 20.22 6.56
CA LEU A 313 13.28 21.09 5.67
C LEU A 313 12.44 22.26 5.17
N GLU A 314 11.18 22.02 4.81
CA GLU A 314 10.27 23.08 4.36
C GLU A 314 9.96 24.07 5.49
N MET A 315 9.55 23.57 6.64
CA MET A 315 9.17 24.41 7.80
C MET A 315 10.37 25.12 8.42
N GLY A 316 11.53 24.44 8.42
CA GLY A 316 12.78 24.91 9.00
C GLY A 316 13.71 25.62 8.02
N ARG A 317 13.29 25.91 6.79
CA ARG A 317 14.16 26.46 5.75
C ARG A 317 14.89 27.74 6.17
N PHE A 318 14.23 28.57 6.98
CA PHE A 318 14.79 29.81 7.52
C PHE A 318 15.99 29.58 8.47
N PHE A 319 16.25 28.39 8.93
CA PHE A 319 17.48 28.06 9.67
C PHE A 319 18.72 27.94 8.78
N PHE A 320 18.53 27.71 7.49
CA PHE A 320 19.61 27.43 6.54
C PHE A 320 19.83 28.55 5.56
N GLU A 321 18.79 29.29 5.20
CA GLU A 321 18.86 30.39 4.23
C GLU A 321 17.84 31.48 4.55
N ASP A 322 18.15 32.70 4.14
CA ASP A 322 17.26 33.82 4.30
C ASP A 322 15.92 33.59 3.55
N PRO A 323 14.76 33.91 4.16
CA PRO A 323 13.50 33.77 3.51
C PRO A 323 13.43 34.56 2.18
N GLN A 324 13.26 33.84 1.07
CA GLN A 324 13.15 34.43 -0.28
C GLN A 324 11.74 34.94 -0.56
N GLU A 325 10.75 34.32 0.07
CA GLU A 325 9.33 34.66 -0.04
C GLU A 325 8.72 34.79 1.34
N VAL A 326 7.71 35.62 1.43
CA VAL A 326 6.94 35.82 2.67
C VAL A 326 5.50 35.37 2.44
N ASP A 327 4.97 34.59 3.37
CA ASP A 327 3.59 34.13 3.32
C ASP A 327 2.62 35.34 3.20
N PRO A 328 1.82 35.40 2.12
CA PRO A 328 0.86 36.50 1.90
C PRO A 328 -0.18 36.60 3.02
N ALA A 329 -0.51 35.50 3.70
CA ALA A 329 -1.42 35.54 4.84
C ALA A 329 -0.75 36.14 6.08
N ALA A 330 0.54 35.88 6.29
CA ALA A 330 1.32 36.50 7.35
C ALA A 330 1.49 38.02 7.12
N MET A 331 1.73 38.44 5.87
CA MET A 331 1.89 39.83 5.50
C MET A 331 0.68 40.72 5.87
N LYS A 332 -0.53 40.17 6.00
CA LYS A 332 -1.70 40.90 6.51
C LYS A 332 -1.52 41.39 7.95
N LYS A 333 -0.61 40.78 8.69
CA LYS A 333 -0.26 41.18 10.08
C LYS A 333 0.90 42.16 10.15
N TRP A 334 1.58 42.44 9.06
CA TRP A 334 2.58 43.48 8.92
C TRP A 334 1.88 44.83 8.80
N LYS A 335 2.13 45.76 9.73
CA LYS A 335 1.51 47.08 9.80
C LYS A 335 2.51 48.18 9.44
N GLU A 336 2.05 49.45 9.36
CA GLU A 336 2.88 50.58 8.94
C GLU A 336 4.10 50.80 9.85
N ASP A 337 3.95 50.55 11.15
CA ASP A 337 4.99 50.69 12.15
C ASP A 337 5.87 49.42 12.33
N SER A 338 5.54 48.31 11.66
CA SER A 338 6.24 47.04 11.83
C SER A 338 7.72 47.13 11.48
N ALA A 339 8.06 47.80 10.37
CA ALA A 339 9.46 47.94 9.94
C ALA A 339 10.29 48.75 10.93
N GLU A 340 9.70 49.85 11.54
CA GLU A 340 10.38 50.64 12.56
C GLU A 340 10.66 49.80 13.81
N LEU A 341 9.64 49.08 14.31
CA LEU A 341 9.73 48.26 15.51
C LEU A 341 10.75 47.12 15.34
N VAL A 342 10.73 46.40 14.23
CA VAL A 342 11.72 45.34 13.90
C VAL A 342 13.14 45.95 13.78
N GLY A 343 13.24 47.12 13.15
CA GLY A 343 14.51 47.83 13.05
C GLY A 343 15.07 48.28 14.39
N GLU A 344 14.22 48.71 15.33
CA GLU A 344 14.62 49.00 16.71
C GLU A 344 15.09 47.74 17.45
N TYR A 345 14.34 46.67 17.34
CA TYR A 345 14.74 45.37 17.93
C TYR A 345 16.09 44.92 17.40
N ARG A 346 16.30 44.92 16.08
CA ARG A 346 17.55 44.59 15.47
C ARG A 346 18.74 45.38 16.00
N LYS A 347 18.58 46.72 16.11
CA LYS A 347 19.66 47.57 16.66
C LYS A 347 20.05 47.20 18.09
N ARG A 348 19.11 46.79 18.94
CA ARG A 348 19.40 46.37 20.31
C ARG A 348 20.08 45.01 20.33
N VAL A 349 19.65 44.11 19.49
CA VAL A 349 20.26 42.78 19.34
C VAL A 349 21.67 42.90 18.77
N ASP A 350 21.91 43.72 17.72
CA ASP A 350 23.23 43.97 17.14
C ASP A 350 24.22 44.59 18.16
N ALA A 351 23.72 45.32 19.15
CA ALA A 351 24.55 45.87 20.24
C ALA A 351 24.76 44.92 21.43
N MET A 352 24.15 43.74 21.41
CA MET A 352 24.23 42.75 22.48
C MET A 352 25.59 42.00 22.40
N PRO A 353 26.28 41.79 23.56
CA PRO A 353 27.47 40.99 23.56
C PRO A 353 27.16 39.52 23.20
N SER A 354 28.03 38.88 22.43
CA SER A 354 27.82 37.48 21.98
C SER A 354 27.54 36.48 23.12
N SER A 355 28.09 36.75 24.33
CA SER A 355 27.81 35.94 25.51
C SER A 355 26.39 36.06 26.08
N ALA A 356 25.64 37.06 25.65
CA ALA A 356 24.26 37.30 26.03
C ALA A 356 23.27 36.99 24.88
N PHE A 357 23.76 36.42 23.77
CA PHE A 357 22.89 36.05 22.63
C PHE A 357 22.27 34.68 22.90
N ASP A 358 21.16 34.68 23.62
CA ASP A 358 20.36 33.51 23.97
C ASP A 358 18.86 33.83 23.92
N ALA A 359 18.02 32.78 23.89
CA ALA A 359 16.56 32.93 23.76
C ALA A 359 15.94 33.81 24.83
N THR A 360 16.43 33.75 26.08
CA THR A 360 15.93 34.55 27.22
C THR A 360 16.23 36.01 27.01
N SER A 361 17.45 36.36 26.67
CA SER A 361 17.89 37.71 26.42
C SER A 361 17.22 38.36 25.22
N LEU A 362 17.08 37.56 24.13
CA LEU A 362 16.34 37.97 22.94
C LEU A 362 14.87 38.30 23.25
N LYS A 363 14.23 37.47 24.06
CA LYS A 363 12.85 37.68 24.50
C LYS A 363 12.75 38.92 25.40
N SER A 364 13.66 39.06 26.37
CA SER A 364 13.69 40.24 27.28
C SER A 364 13.85 41.56 26.52
N THR A 365 14.72 41.57 25.48
CA THR A 365 14.88 42.76 24.61
C THR A 365 13.58 43.15 23.90
N LEU A 366 12.80 42.17 23.46
CA LEU A 366 11.49 42.43 22.87
C LEU A 366 10.52 43.00 23.92
N GLU A 367 10.51 42.41 25.12
CA GLU A 367 9.64 42.84 26.23
C GLU A 367 9.95 44.28 26.70
N GLU A 368 11.24 44.67 26.73
CA GLU A 368 11.68 46.04 27.02
C GLU A 368 11.11 47.03 26.01
N ILE A 369 11.24 46.77 24.70
CA ILE A 369 10.69 47.64 23.65
C ILE A 369 9.18 47.79 23.78
N VAL A 370 8.52 46.64 23.98
CA VAL A 370 7.04 46.62 24.16
C VAL A 370 6.60 47.47 25.32
N ASN A 371 7.30 47.39 26.47
CA ASN A 371 7.02 48.15 27.66
C ASN A 371 7.32 49.67 27.48
N GLU A 372 8.49 50.02 26.91
CA GLU A 372 8.89 51.39 26.64
C GLU A 372 7.95 52.10 25.65
N ARG A 373 7.50 51.38 24.63
CA ARG A 373 6.56 51.90 23.61
C ARG A 373 5.11 51.84 24.05
N GLY A 374 4.77 51.17 25.15
CA GLY A 374 3.42 50.99 25.63
C GLY A 374 2.52 50.22 24.64
N ILE A 375 3.07 49.26 23.93
CA ILE A 375 2.37 48.45 22.90
C ILE A 375 2.12 47.02 23.38
N GLY A 376 1.20 46.32 22.72
CA GLY A 376 0.98 44.90 23.01
C GLY A 376 2.07 43.99 22.47
N PHE A 377 2.46 42.93 23.20
CA PHE A 377 3.51 41.99 22.86
C PHE A 377 3.42 41.47 21.38
N GLY A 378 2.22 41.07 20.96
CA GLY A 378 2.01 40.57 19.59
C GLY A 378 2.26 41.60 18.48
N LYS A 379 2.30 42.89 18.83
CA LYS A 379 2.50 43.96 17.85
C LYS A 379 3.94 44.02 17.34
N LEU A 380 4.91 43.55 18.12
CA LEU A 380 6.32 43.40 17.70
C LEU A 380 6.65 41.91 17.39
N MET A 381 6.16 40.99 18.22
CA MET A 381 6.43 39.57 18.08
C MET A 381 6.08 39.01 16.69
N MET A 382 4.91 39.38 16.16
CA MET A 382 4.45 38.87 14.88
C MET A 382 5.24 39.45 13.70
N PRO A 383 5.49 40.76 13.59
CA PRO A 383 6.41 41.28 12.57
C PRO A 383 7.83 40.71 12.66
N LEU A 384 8.34 40.52 13.89
CA LEU A 384 9.67 39.92 14.07
C LEU A 384 9.68 38.50 13.53
N ARG A 385 8.68 37.67 13.83
CA ARG A 385 8.54 36.33 13.27
C ARG A 385 8.52 36.32 11.75
N ILE A 386 7.73 37.21 11.15
CA ILE A 386 7.64 37.34 9.68
C ILE A 386 9.02 37.72 9.11
N ALA A 387 9.72 38.66 9.74
CA ALA A 387 11.03 39.09 9.26
C ALA A 387 12.09 37.97 9.34
N VAL A 388 12.04 37.13 10.36
CA VAL A 388 13.03 36.05 10.57
C VAL A 388 12.67 34.80 9.75
N THR A 389 11.39 34.42 9.72
CA THR A 389 10.99 33.11 9.18
C THR A 389 10.26 33.19 7.83
N GLY A 390 9.82 34.38 7.40
CA GLY A 390 8.91 34.52 6.26
C GLY A 390 7.47 34.06 6.56
N GLN A 391 7.18 33.56 7.75
CA GLN A 391 5.92 32.90 8.08
C GLN A 391 5.23 33.53 9.29
N GLY A 392 3.90 33.33 9.39
CA GLY A 392 3.11 33.79 10.53
C GLY A 392 2.95 32.76 11.66
N PHE A 393 3.56 31.59 11.51
CA PHE A 393 3.53 30.48 12.46
C PHE A 393 4.90 29.77 12.47
N GLY A 394 5.11 28.84 13.36
CA GLY A 394 6.38 28.09 13.42
C GLY A 394 6.77 27.73 14.85
N PRO A 395 8.01 27.29 15.07
CA PRO A 395 8.55 26.94 16.38
C PRO A 395 8.68 28.18 17.30
N ASP A 396 9.22 27.99 18.50
CA ASP A 396 9.57 29.13 19.35
C ASP A 396 10.54 30.05 18.61
N LEU A 397 10.19 31.34 18.51
CA LEU A 397 10.98 32.28 17.72
C LEU A 397 12.33 32.58 18.35
N PHE A 398 12.36 32.73 19.67
CA PHE A 398 13.59 33.14 20.37
C PHE A 398 14.59 31.98 20.46
N GLU A 399 14.09 30.76 20.69
CA GLU A 399 14.91 29.55 20.59
C GLU A 399 15.45 29.38 19.15
N SER A 400 14.62 29.66 18.14
CA SER A 400 15.03 29.60 16.75
C SER A 400 16.08 30.66 16.38
N MET A 401 15.98 31.87 16.93
CA MET A 401 16.94 32.96 16.67
C MET A 401 18.26 32.75 17.39
N ALA A 402 18.28 31.98 18.47
CA ALA A 402 19.49 31.69 19.26
C ALA A 402 20.39 30.60 18.62
N LEU A 403 19.91 29.91 17.59
CA LEU A 403 20.66 28.91 16.78
C LEU A 403 21.47 29.56 15.68
#